data_3464af380d73204bfba551b4dc7d8d5e
#
_entry.id   3464af380d73204bfba551b4dc7d8d5e
#
_cell.length_a   1.000
_cell.length_b   1.000
_cell.length_c   1.000
_cell.angle_alpha   90.00
_cell.angle_beta   90.00
_cell.angle_gamma   90.00
#
_symmetry.space_group_name_H-M   'P 1'
#
loop_
_entity.id
_entity.type
_entity.pdbx_description
1 polymer ?
#
loop_
_entity_poly.entity_id
_entity_poly.type
_entity_poly.pdbx_seq_one_letter_code
_entity_poly.pdbx_strand_id
1 'polypeptide(L)'
;KKHVDEVIVVDDGSEDKTANLAHSAGATVLVHRLNRGQGAALRTGTIYALNHGADIIVHFDADGQFTAQDIPKVIAPIVQGEADIVFGSRFLGAEHNMPPFKKRVVLPLARLFNLVFLGVRVRDPQNGFRALSAKAARQLNWQQDRMAHCSEILWLTRKAKLRYQEVGVKVKYNDFGQKMSGGWKIIGDLFLGRFLK
;
A
#
# COMPACT_ATOMS: atom_id res chain seq x y z
N LYS A 1 -18.51 -0.37 -2.82
CA LYS A 1 -19.49 -0.26 -1.72
C LYS A 1 -20.03 -1.61 -1.18
N LYS A 2 -19.87 -2.75 -1.84
CA LYS A 2 -20.33 -4.05 -1.27
C LYS A 2 -19.45 -4.55 -0.10
N HIS A 3 -18.23 -4.05 0.03
CA HIS A 3 -17.23 -4.55 0.97
C HIS A 3 -16.70 -3.48 1.92
N VAL A 4 -17.16 -2.23 1.77
CA VAL A 4 -16.73 -1.06 2.57
C VAL A 4 -17.92 -0.12 2.76
N ASP A 5 -17.92 0.60 3.88
CA ASP A 5 -18.96 1.59 4.21
C ASP A 5 -18.81 2.84 3.36
N GLU A 6 -17.55 3.28 3.16
CA GLU A 6 -17.22 4.48 2.39
C GLU A 6 -16.05 4.22 1.42
N VAL A 7 -16.08 4.87 0.28
CA VAL A 7 -14.97 4.94 -0.69
C VAL A 7 -14.49 6.37 -0.77
N ILE A 8 -13.24 6.60 -0.43
CA ILE A 8 -12.57 7.90 -0.50
C ILE A 8 -11.59 7.85 -1.68
N VAL A 9 -11.74 8.73 -2.64
CA VAL A 9 -10.83 8.90 -3.76
C VAL A 9 -10.07 10.20 -3.56
N VAL A 10 -8.75 10.11 -3.55
CA VAL A 10 -7.89 11.30 -3.54
C VAL A 10 -7.34 11.48 -4.94
N ASP A 11 -7.83 12.48 -5.65
CA ASP A 11 -7.34 12.89 -6.95
C ASP A 11 -6.10 13.79 -6.76
N ASP A 12 -4.96 13.27 -7.17
CA ASP A 12 -3.66 13.96 -6.99
C ASP A 12 -3.33 14.91 -8.14
N GLY A 13 -4.29 15.75 -8.50
CA GLY A 13 -4.13 16.78 -9.53
C GLY A 13 -4.23 16.22 -10.95
N SER A 14 -5.22 15.36 -11.22
CA SER A 14 -5.50 14.86 -12.57
C SER A 14 -6.06 15.97 -13.47
N GLU A 15 -5.65 15.94 -14.73
CA GLU A 15 -6.14 16.88 -15.77
C GLU A 15 -7.37 16.32 -16.51
N ASP A 16 -7.72 15.06 -16.25
CA ASP A 16 -8.85 14.36 -16.87
C ASP A 16 -10.12 14.41 -16.02
N LYS A 17 -11.12 13.58 -16.35
CA LYS A 17 -12.39 13.52 -15.64
C LYS A 17 -12.38 12.64 -14.40
N THR A 18 -11.19 12.28 -13.84
CA THR A 18 -11.06 11.33 -12.73
C THR A 18 -11.91 11.72 -11.53
N ALA A 19 -11.79 12.96 -11.03
CA ALA A 19 -12.57 13.45 -9.89
C ALA A 19 -14.09 13.37 -10.14
N ASN A 20 -14.53 13.80 -11.32
CA ASN A 20 -15.95 13.79 -11.69
C ASN A 20 -16.51 12.37 -11.78
N LEU A 21 -15.77 11.43 -12.39
CA LEU A 21 -16.15 10.03 -12.50
C LEU A 21 -16.24 9.35 -11.13
N ALA A 22 -15.27 9.62 -10.26
CA ALA A 22 -15.28 9.10 -8.90
C ALA A 22 -16.49 9.62 -8.09
N HIS A 23 -16.77 10.91 -8.18
CA HIS A 23 -17.94 11.51 -7.53
C HIS A 23 -19.24 10.94 -8.07
N SER A 24 -19.39 10.80 -9.39
CA SER A 24 -20.57 10.21 -10.02
C SER A 24 -20.78 8.73 -9.63
N ALA A 25 -19.69 8.01 -9.33
CA ALA A 25 -19.74 6.65 -8.78
C ALA A 25 -20.10 6.61 -7.28
N GLY A 26 -20.31 7.78 -6.65
CA GLY A 26 -20.71 7.93 -5.26
C GLY A 26 -19.56 7.81 -4.27
N ALA A 27 -18.33 8.10 -4.68
CA ALA A 27 -17.19 8.23 -3.78
C ALA A 27 -17.13 9.62 -3.15
N THR A 28 -16.56 9.71 -1.95
CA THR A 28 -16.08 10.97 -1.40
C THR A 28 -14.78 11.33 -2.11
N VAL A 29 -14.72 12.52 -2.74
CA VAL A 29 -13.58 12.93 -3.55
C VAL A 29 -12.84 14.08 -2.89
N LEU A 30 -11.54 13.90 -2.68
CA LEU A 30 -10.60 14.92 -2.22
C LEU A 30 -9.65 15.25 -3.37
N VAL A 31 -9.43 16.54 -3.65
CA VAL A 31 -8.62 16.96 -4.79
C VAL A 31 -7.40 17.75 -4.32
N HIS A 32 -6.21 17.33 -4.71
CA HIS A 32 -5.00 18.10 -4.56
C HIS A 32 -4.89 19.12 -5.71
N ARG A 33 -4.55 20.36 -5.40
CA ARG A 33 -4.34 21.39 -6.42
C ARG A 33 -3.10 21.15 -7.28
N LEU A 34 -2.12 20.40 -6.76
CA LEU A 34 -0.88 20.06 -7.44
C LEU A 34 -0.60 18.57 -7.20
N ASN A 35 -0.03 17.91 -8.20
CA ASN A 35 0.42 16.52 -8.05
C ASN A 35 1.54 16.43 -7.01
N ARG A 36 1.27 15.74 -5.92
CA ARG A 36 2.21 15.52 -4.81
C ARG A 36 2.77 14.11 -4.79
N GLY A 37 2.08 13.17 -5.43
CA GLY A 37 2.44 11.76 -5.49
C GLY A 37 1.57 10.86 -4.63
N GLN A 38 1.60 9.57 -4.93
CA GLN A 38 0.74 8.53 -4.34
C GLN A 38 0.81 8.50 -2.80
N GLY A 39 2.01 8.64 -2.22
CA GLY A 39 2.17 8.65 -0.76
C GLY A 39 1.45 9.81 -0.09
N ALA A 40 1.45 11.00 -0.71
CA ALA A 40 0.71 12.17 -0.24
C ALA A 40 -0.80 11.96 -0.36
N ALA A 41 -1.27 11.40 -1.47
CA ALA A 41 -2.69 11.08 -1.69
C ALA A 41 -3.19 10.08 -0.65
N LEU A 42 -2.48 8.99 -0.42
CA LEU A 42 -2.83 8.00 0.60
C LEU A 42 -2.84 8.61 2.01
N ARG A 43 -1.87 9.50 2.32
CA ARG A 43 -1.85 10.20 3.62
C ARG A 43 -3.08 11.10 3.79
N THR A 44 -3.44 11.86 2.77
CA THR A 44 -4.63 12.73 2.78
C THR A 44 -5.90 11.91 3.01
N GLY A 45 -6.09 10.82 2.26
CA GLY A 45 -7.24 9.93 2.43
C GLY A 45 -7.29 9.25 3.80
N THR A 46 -6.12 8.85 4.33
CA THR A 46 -6.02 8.24 5.67
C THR A 46 -6.41 9.22 6.77
N ILE A 47 -5.92 10.46 6.70
CA ILE A 47 -6.27 11.51 7.67
C ILE A 47 -7.77 11.81 7.60
N TYR A 48 -8.32 11.92 6.40
CA TYR A 48 -9.76 12.15 6.22
C TYR A 48 -10.57 11.01 6.86
N ALA A 49 -10.25 9.76 6.55
CA ALA A 49 -10.95 8.59 7.09
C ALA A 49 -10.88 8.54 8.62
N LEU A 50 -9.72 8.80 9.23
CA LEU A 50 -9.56 8.86 10.69
C LEU A 50 -10.43 9.96 11.33
N ASN A 51 -10.52 11.13 10.71
CA ASN A 51 -11.32 12.24 11.19
C ASN A 51 -12.83 11.99 11.07
N HIS A 52 -13.23 11.03 10.20
CA HIS A 52 -14.62 10.61 10.02
C HIS A 52 -14.93 9.28 10.73
N GLY A 53 -14.07 8.87 11.66
CA GLY A 53 -14.36 7.74 12.56
C GLY A 53 -14.13 6.36 11.97
N ALA A 54 -13.32 6.22 10.92
CA ALA A 54 -12.99 4.92 10.36
C ALA A 54 -12.23 4.04 11.37
N ASP A 55 -12.69 2.82 11.59
CA ASP A 55 -12.03 1.80 12.42
C ASP A 55 -10.94 1.07 11.65
N ILE A 56 -11.19 0.81 10.36
CA ILE A 56 -10.27 0.13 9.44
C ILE A 56 -10.17 0.93 8.14
N ILE A 57 -8.96 1.17 7.68
CA ILE A 57 -8.68 1.89 6.45
C ILE A 57 -7.99 0.94 5.48
N VAL A 58 -8.50 0.85 4.26
CA VAL A 58 -7.92 0.03 3.20
C VAL A 58 -7.31 0.94 2.14
N HIS A 59 -6.01 0.82 1.92
CA HIS A 59 -5.35 1.43 0.77
C HIS A 59 -5.54 0.53 -0.45
N PHE A 60 -5.96 1.13 -1.55
CA PHE A 60 -6.32 0.40 -2.76
C PHE A 60 -5.97 1.24 -4.00
N ASP A 61 -5.13 0.72 -4.88
CA ASP A 61 -4.74 1.43 -6.09
C ASP A 61 -5.86 1.36 -7.15
N ALA A 62 -6.15 2.48 -7.80
CA ALA A 62 -7.25 2.60 -8.77
C ALA A 62 -6.85 2.22 -10.20
N ASP A 63 -5.74 1.50 -10.40
CA ASP A 63 -5.21 1.09 -11.71
C ASP A 63 -5.85 -0.19 -12.28
N GLY A 64 -6.84 -0.74 -11.57
CA GLY A 64 -7.56 -1.95 -11.96
C GLY A 64 -6.79 -3.25 -11.75
N GLN A 65 -5.61 -3.22 -11.13
CA GLN A 65 -4.83 -4.42 -10.86
C GLN A 65 -5.41 -5.26 -9.71
N PHE A 66 -5.94 -4.62 -8.69
CA PHE A 66 -6.52 -5.32 -7.55
C PHE A 66 -8.02 -5.59 -7.71
N THR A 67 -8.51 -6.60 -6.99
CA THR A 67 -9.94 -6.91 -6.93
C THR A 67 -10.52 -6.59 -5.57
N ALA A 68 -11.66 -5.89 -5.55
CA ALA A 68 -12.37 -5.54 -4.33
C ALA A 68 -12.88 -6.76 -3.54
N GLN A 69 -13.02 -7.93 -4.20
CA GLN A 69 -13.39 -9.20 -3.57
C GLN A 69 -12.33 -9.69 -2.55
N ASP A 70 -11.10 -9.21 -2.63
CA ASP A 70 -10.04 -9.56 -1.67
C ASP A 70 -10.09 -8.69 -0.40
N ILE A 71 -10.86 -7.57 -0.37
CA ILE A 71 -10.96 -6.69 0.80
C ILE A 71 -11.35 -7.45 2.08
N PRO A 72 -12.43 -8.28 2.11
CA PRO A 72 -12.78 -9.00 3.32
C PRO A 72 -11.66 -9.87 3.87
N LYS A 73 -10.87 -10.49 2.99
CA LYS A 73 -9.74 -11.33 3.36
C LYS A 73 -8.58 -10.50 3.94
N VAL A 74 -8.35 -9.31 3.39
CA VAL A 74 -7.25 -8.43 3.86
C VAL A 74 -7.59 -7.76 5.19
N ILE A 75 -8.86 -7.45 5.47
CA ILE A 75 -9.28 -6.88 6.76
C ILE A 75 -9.46 -7.92 7.87
N ALA A 76 -9.70 -9.19 7.53
CA ALA A 76 -10.05 -10.24 8.51
C ALA A 76 -9.07 -10.33 9.70
N PRO A 77 -7.73 -10.31 9.54
CA PRO A 77 -6.83 -10.37 10.69
C PRO A 77 -6.94 -9.16 11.63
N ILE A 78 -7.34 -7.99 11.12
CA ILE A 78 -7.57 -6.80 11.95
C ILE A 78 -8.87 -6.96 12.74
N VAL A 79 -9.94 -7.40 12.07
CA VAL A 79 -11.25 -7.65 12.70
C VAL A 79 -11.14 -8.70 13.81
N GLN A 80 -10.31 -9.73 13.60
CA GLN A 80 -10.03 -10.79 14.58
C GLN A 80 -9.07 -10.35 15.70
N GLY A 81 -8.53 -9.14 15.62
CA GLY A 81 -7.59 -8.63 16.62
C GLY A 81 -6.20 -9.26 16.54
N GLU A 82 -5.86 -9.94 15.47
CA GLU A 82 -4.58 -10.64 15.28
C GLU A 82 -3.48 -9.72 14.72
N ALA A 83 -3.86 -8.67 13.96
CA ALA A 83 -2.94 -7.72 13.36
C ALA A 83 -3.43 -6.28 13.55
N ASP A 84 -2.49 -5.34 13.57
CA ASP A 84 -2.75 -3.90 13.53
C ASP A 84 -2.65 -3.37 12.08
N ILE A 85 -1.87 -4.06 11.22
CA ILE A 85 -1.74 -3.79 9.80
C ILE A 85 -1.61 -5.09 9.00
N VAL A 86 -2.23 -5.14 7.83
CA VAL A 86 -2.16 -6.28 6.90
C VAL A 86 -1.64 -5.80 5.55
N PHE A 87 -0.63 -6.49 5.03
CA PHE A 87 -0.07 -6.25 3.71
C PHE A 87 -0.58 -7.31 2.72
N GLY A 88 -1.10 -6.87 1.58
CA GLY A 88 -1.38 -7.75 0.46
C GLY A 88 -0.08 -8.28 -0.14
N SER A 89 -0.08 -9.50 -0.63
CA SER A 89 1.09 -10.10 -1.26
C SER A 89 0.69 -10.85 -2.53
N ARG A 90 1.30 -10.48 -3.65
CA ARG A 90 1.16 -11.18 -4.95
C ARG A 90 1.81 -12.57 -4.93
N PHE A 91 2.73 -12.77 -4.00
CA PHE A 91 3.56 -13.98 -3.93
C PHE A 91 3.02 -15.03 -2.97
N LEU A 92 2.05 -14.70 -2.12
CA LEU A 92 1.35 -15.65 -1.27
C LEU A 92 0.26 -16.38 -2.08
N GLY A 93 0.48 -17.69 -2.32
CA GLY A 93 -0.42 -18.53 -3.12
C GLY A 93 -0.10 -18.61 -4.61
N ALA A 94 0.70 -17.69 -5.15
CA ALA A 94 1.13 -17.71 -6.56
C ALA A 94 2.48 -18.40 -6.78
N GLU A 95 3.04 -19.03 -5.75
CA GLU A 95 4.39 -19.64 -5.80
C GLU A 95 4.52 -20.78 -6.82
N HIS A 96 3.39 -21.33 -7.28
CA HIS A 96 3.41 -22.46 -8.23
C HIS A 96 3.82 -22.07 -9.66
N ASN A 97 3.62 -20.80 -10.06
CA ASN A 97 3.90 -20.34 -11.42
C ASN A 97 5.17 -19.49 -11.55
N MET A 98 6.01 -19.45 -10.53
CA MET A 98 7.20 -18.61 -10.52
C MET A 98 8.43 -19.40 -11.01
N PRO A 99 9.28 -18.83 -11.91
CA PRO A 99 10.51 -19.45 -12.34
C PRO A 99 11.39 -19.88 -11.15
N PRO A 100 12.02 -21.08 -11.19
CA PRO A 100 12.80 -21.62 -10.07
C PRO A 100 13.91 -20.68 -9.57
N PHE A 101 14.56 -19.96 -10.47
CA PHE A 101 15.59 -18.98 -10.14
C PHE A 101 15.03 -17.83 -9.29
N LYS A 102 13.87 -17.25 -9.67
CA LYS A 102 13.20 -16.21 -8.87
C LYS A 102 12.82 -16.73 -7.49
N LYS A 103 12.28 -17.94 -7.40
CA LYS A 103 11.83 -18.55 -6.15
C LYS A 103 13.00 -18.86 -5.21
N ARG A 104 14.12 -19.40 -5.72
CA ARG A 104 15.24 -19.90 -4.90
C ARG A 104 16.31 -18.84 -4.60
N VAL A 105 16.44 -17.81 -5.41
CA VAL A 105 17.51 -16.80 -5.29
C VAL A 105 16.94 -15.41 -5.05
N VAL A 106 16.10 -14.90 -5.96
CA VAL A 106 15.65 -13.49 -5.90
C VAL A 106 14.76 -13.22 -4.70
N LEU A 107 13.78 -14.09 -4.41
CA LEU A 107 12.89 -13.89 -3.26
C LEU A 107 13.60 -13.98 -1.91
N PRO A 108 14.49 -14.98 -1.63
CA PRO A 108 15.25 -15.00 -0.38
C PRO A 108 16.13 -13.78 -0.19
N LEU A 109 16.82 -13.33 -1.25
CA LEU A 109 17.65 -12.11 -1.20
C LEU A 109 16.80 -10.86 -0.94
N ALA A 110 15.66 -10.71 -1.61
CA ALA A 110 14.74 -9.60 -1.36
C ALA A 110 14.18 -9.64 0.07
N ARG A 111 13.85 -10.82 0.61
CA ARG A 111 13.41 -11.00 2.01
C ARG A 111 14.52 -10.62 3.00
N LEU A 112 15.76 -11.04 2.73
CA LEU A 112 16.91 -10.69 3.55
C LEU A 112 17.15 -9.17 3.52
N PHE A 113 17.10 -8.55 2.34
CA PHE A 113 17.19 -7.10 2.18
C PHE A 113 16.11 -6.38 3.00
N ASN A 114 14.85 -6.79 2.86
CA ASN A 114 13.75 -6.20 3.60
C ASN A 114 13.92 -6.37 5.12
N LEU A 115 14.42 -7.53 5.56
CA LEU A 115 14.68 -7.77 6.98
C LEU A 115 15.80 -6.89 7.51
N VAL A 116 16.91 -6.75 6.77
CA VAL A 116 18.09 -5.98 7.19
C VAL A 116 17.81 -4.48 7.14
N PHE A 117 17.22 -3.99 6.07
CA PHE A 117 17.04 -2.55 5.83
C PHE A 117 15.70 -2.01 6.35
N LEU A 118 14.61 -2.76 6.23
CA LEU A 118 13.28 -2.33 6.68
C LEU A 118 12.86 -2.99 8.01
N GLY A 119 13.52 -4.09 8.36
CA GLY A 119 13.31 -4.81 9.59
C GLY A 119 11.99 -5.57 9.70
N VAL A 120 11.32 -5.78 8.57
CA VAL A 120 10.07 -6.56 8.48
C VAL A 120 10.24 -7.73 7.52
N ARG A 121 9.57 -8.84 7.81
CA ARG A 121 9.59 -10.05 6.98
C ARG A 121 8.37 -10.07 6.07
N VAL A 122 8.38 -9.24 5.03
CA VAL A 122 7.33 -9.24 4.02
C VAL A 122 7.87 -9.74 2.68
N ARG A 123 7.02 -10.41 1.91
CA ARG A 123 7.35 -10.99 0.60
C ARG A 123 7.17 -9.97 -0.52
N ASP A 124 6.22 -9.03 -0.34
CA ASP A 124 5.82 -8.04 -1.33
C ASP A 124 5.79 -6.62 -0.76
N PRO A 125 6.97 -6.01 -0.53
CA PRO A 125 7.09 -4.72 0.15
C PRO A 125 6.52 -3.54 -0.66
N GLN A 126 6.36 -3.70 -1.96
CA GLN A 126 5.88 -2.65 -2.86
C GLN A 126 4.39 -2.78 -3.21
N ASN A 127 3.67 -3.71 -2.56
CA ASN A 127 2.24 -3.86 -2.78
C ASN A 127 1.45 -2.72 -2.14
N GLY A 128 0.66 -2.00 -2.95
CA GLY A 128 -0.18 -0.88 -2.51
C GLY A 128 -1.41 -1.32 -1.71
N PHE A 129 -1.89 -2.57 -1.93
CA PHE A 129 -3.05 -3.09 -1.23
C PHE A 129 -2.71 -3.47 0.21
N ARG A 130 -3.22 -2.71 1.15
CA ARG A 130 -3.01 -2.93 2.58
C ARG A 130 -4.20 -2.47 3.40
N ALA A 131 -4.39 -3.07 4.58
CA ALA A 131 -5.38 -2.61 5.56
C ALA A 131 -4.68 -2.17 6.84
N LEU A 132 -5.17 -1.10 7.44
CA LEU A 132 -4.68 -0.51 8.68
C LEU A 132 -5.83 -0.38 9.68
N SER A 133 -5.64 -0.81 10.92
CA SER A 133 -6.54 -0.39 12.00
C SER A 133 -6.40 1.12 12.23
N ALA A 134 -7.43 1.77 12.77
CA ALA A 134 -7.35 3.19 13.16
C ALA A 134 -6.16 3.47 14.10
N LYS A 135 -5.85 2.53 15.00
CA LYS A 135 -4.67 2.60 15.88
C LYS A 135 -3.37 2.65 15.07
N ALA A 136 -3.21 1.74 14.10
CA ALA A 136 -2.02 1.72 13.25
C ALA A 136 -1.93 2.98 12.38
N ALA A 137 -3.03 3.39 11.76
CA ALA A 137 -3.09 4.57 10.92
C ALA A 137 -2.68 5.86 11.65
N ARG A 138 -3.07 6.02 12.92
CA ARG A 138 -2.65 7.17 13.75
C ARG A 138 -1.16 7.15 14.10
N GLN A 139 -0.54 5.98 14.18
CA GLN A 139 0.88 5.84 14.52
C GLN A 139 1.81 5.91 13.30
N LEU A 140 1.29 5.58 12.12
CA LEU A 140 2.03 5.56 10.88
C LEU A 140 2.01 6.94 10.22
N ASN A 141 2.92 7.82 10.63
CA ASN A 141 3.06 9.16 10.06
C ASN A 141 4.17 9.18 9.01
N TRP A 142 3.91 8.59 7.83
CA TRP A 142 4.88 8.60 6.72
C TRP A 142 4.97 10.00 6.06
N GLN A 143 6.16 10.36 5.60
CA GLN A 143 6.47 11.66 5.02
C GLN A 143 6.77 11.59 3.52
N GLN A 144 7.10 10.39 3.03
CA GLN A 144 7.44 10.21 1.62
C GLN A 144 6.19 10.33 0.75
N ASP A 145 6.18 11.36 -0.09
CA ASP A 145 5.02 11.71 -0.91
C ASP A 145 4.89 10.80 -2.15
N ARG A 146 6.00 10.19 -2.62
CA ARG A 146 6.05 9.33 -3.81
C ARG A 146 6.25 7.85 -3.43
N MET A 147 6.68 7.02 -4.36
CA MET A 147 6.79 5.55 -4.22
C MET A 147 7.56 5.06 -2.99
N ALA A 148 8.47 5.86 -2.43
CA ALA A 148 9.23 5.50 -1.24
C ALA A 148 8.36 5.32 0.02
N HIS A 149 7.11 5.82 0.01
CA HIS A 149 6.17 5.62 1.12
C HIS A 149 5.92 4.15 1.45
N CYS A 150 5.96 3.25 0.47
CA CYS A 150 5.78 1.82 0.71
C CYS A 150 6.83 1.27 1.69
N SER A 151 8.10 1.59 1.43
CA SER A 151 9.21 1.17 2.30
C SER A 151 9.20 1.90 3.65
N GLU A 152 8.81 3.17 3.66
CA GLU A 152 8.68 3.96 4.90
C GLU A 152 7.60 3.39 5.82
N ILE A 153 6.43 3.03 5.29
CA ILE A 153 5.35 2.41 6.06
C ILE A 153 5.82 1.10 6.71
N LEU A 154 6.58 0.27 6.00
CA LEU A 154 7.14 -0.95 6.55
C LEU A 154 8.12 -0.66 7.71
N TRP A 155 9.02 0.30 7.52
CA TRP A 155 9.94 0.72 8.57
C TRP A 155 9.21 1.30 9.79
N LEU A 156 8.18 2.15 9.57
CA LEU A 156 7.34 2.70 10.64
C LEU A 156 6.56 1.61 11.37
N THR A 157 6.05 0.60 10.67
CA THR A 157 5.37 -0.56 11.26
C THR A 157 6.26 -1.25 12.28
N ARG A 158 7.54 -1.47 11.94
CA ARG A 158 8.52 -2.02 12.89
C ARG A 158 8.81 -1.05 14.05
N LYS A 159 9.09 0.22 13.73
CA LYS A 159 9.43 1.25 14.74
C LYS A 159 8.32 1.39 15.79
N ALA A 160 7.07 1.35 15.35
CA ALA A 160 5.90 1.42 16.23
C ALA A 160 5.53 0.07 16.87
N LYS A 161 6.30 -1.02 16.61
CA LYS A 161 6.06 -2.38 17.12
C LYS A 161 4.63 -2.87 16.83
N LEU A 162 4.07 -2.48 15.69
CA LEU A 162 2.75 -2.93 15.26
C LEU A 162 2.78 -4.41 14.86
N ARG A 163 1.72 -5.13 15.21
CA ARG A 163 1.52 -6.51 14.75
C ARG A 163 1.12 -6.48 13.27
N TYR A 164 1.79 -7.25 12.43
CA TYR A 164 1.48 -7.28 11.02
C TYR A 164 1.36 -8.70 10.48
N GLN A 165 0.55 -8.86 9.45
CA GLN A 165 0.40 -10.08 8.67
C GLN A 165 0.48 -9.80 7.19
N GLU A 166 0.81 -10.82 6.39
CA GLU A 166 0.67 -10.81 4.93
C GLU A 166 -0.47 -11.73 4.50
N VAL A 167 -1.27 -11.24 3.56
CA VAL A 167 -2.40 -11.99 2.99
C VAL A 167 -2.26 -12.02 1.47
N GLY A 168 -2.39 -13.21 0.87
CA GLY A 168 -2.32 -13.35 -0.59
C GLY A 168 -3.47 -12.64 -1.28
N VAL A 169 -3.17 -11.79 -2.25
CA VAL A 169 -4.15 -11.05 -3.07
C VAL A 169 -3.97 -11.36 -4.54
N LYS A 170 -5.08 -11.33 -5.29
CA LYS A 170 -5.04 -11.53 -6.74
C LYS A 170 -4.68 -10.21 -7.42
N VAL A 171 -3.70 -10.26 -8.33
CA VAL A 171 -3.32 -9.11 -9.14
C VAL A 171 -3.51 -9.46 -10.61
N LYS A 172 -4.26 -8.62 -11.30
CA LYS A 172 -4.40 -8.69 -12.76
C LYS A 172 -3.29 -7.82 -13.36
N TYR A 173 -2.42 -8.44 -14.16
CA TYR A 173 -1.42 -7.69 -14.92
C TYR A 173 -2.08 -7.19 -16.20
N ASN A 174 -2.41 -5.90 -16.25
CA ASN A 174 -2.76 -5.22 -17.49
C ASN A 174 -1.47 -4.75 -18.16
N ASP A 175 -1.45 -4.58 -19.50
CA ASP A 175 -0.27 -4.16 -20.28
C ASP A 175 0.28 -2.76 -19.90
N PHE A 176 -0.37 -2.06 -18.98
CA PHE A 176 0.05 -0.80 -18.37
C PHE A 176 0.82 -1.04 -17.05
N GLY A 177 1.97 -1.71 -17.12
CA GLY A 177 2.84 -1.94 -15.96
C GLY A 177 4.08 -1.05 -15.97
N GLN A 178 4.51 -0.56 -14.79
CA GLN A 178 5.77 0.17 -14.64
C GLN A 178 6.95 -0.68 -15.15
N LYS A 179 7.76 -0.11 -16.06
CA LYS A 179 9.00 -0.72 -16.56
C LYS A 179 9.97 -0.92 -15.38
N MET A 180 10.75 -2.00 -15.40
CA MET A 180 11.74 -2.38 -14.37
C MET A 180 12.77 -1.28 -14.00
N SER A 181 12.86 -0.19 -14.77
CA SER A 181 13.74 0.95 -14.48
C SER A 181 13.38 1.75 -13.23
N GLY A 182 12.15 1.61 -12.68
CA GLY A 182 11.73 2.30 -11.45
C GLY A 182 12.40 1.81 -10.16
N GLY A 183 12.90 0.57 -10.12
CA GLY A 183 13.51 -0.01 -8.91
C GLY A 183 14.78 0.71 -8.44
N TRP A 184 15.62 1.17 -9.35
CA TRP A 184 16.85 1.89 -9.01
C TRP A 184 16.60 3.29 -8.44
N LYS A 185 15.51 3.95 -8.88
CA LYS A 185 15.13 5.26 -8.37
C LYS A 185 14.62 5.18 -6.91
N ILE A 186 13.89 4.10 -6.57
CA ILE A 186 13.41 3.86 -5.20
C ILE A 186 14.59 3.65 -4.23
N ILE A 187 15.64 2.93 -4.66
CA ILE A 187 16.85 2.73 -3.86
C ILE A 187 17.57 4.07 -3.62
N GLY A 188 17.67 4.91 -4.64
CA GLY A 188 18.26 6.25 -4.54
C GLY A 188 17.50 7.15 -3.56
N ASP A 189 16.17 7.19 -3.66
CA ASP A 189 15.30 8.02 -2.80
C ASP A 189 15.34 7.57 -1.33
N LEU A 190 15.46 6.27 -1.07
CA LEU A 190 15.62 5.72 0.28
C LEU A 190 16.98 6.08 0.91
N PHE A 191 18.05 6.06 0.11
CA PHE A 191 19.39 6.44 0.58
C PHE A 191 19.45 7.94 0.88
N LEU A 192 18.96 8.80 -0.03
CA LEU A 192 18.97 10.25 0.14
C LEU A 192 18.09 10.71 1.31
N GLY A 193 16.90 10.13 1.48
CA GLY A 193 16.00 10.46 2.59
C GLY A 193 16.52 10.07 3.98
N ARG A 194 17.52 9.16 4.07
CA ARG A 194 18.13 8.72 5.34
C ARG A 194 19.34 9.54 5.74
N PHE A 195 19.99 10.25 4.79
CA PHE A 195 21.20 11.05 5.03
C PHE A 195 20.93 12.56 5.13
N LEU A 196 19.69 13.02 4.93
CA LEU A 196 19.29 14.42 4.99
C LEU A 196 18.43 14.78 6.23
N LYS A 197 18.49 13.95 7.28
CA LYS A 197 17.92 14.29 8.60
C LYS A 197 18.94 14.10 9.69
#